data_9f4d37b44f2ffc210e22e45bafd724a5
#
_entry.id   9f4d37b44f2ffc210e22e45bafd724a5
#
_cell.length_a   1.000
_cell.length_b   1.000
_cell.length_c   1.000
_cell.angle_alpha   90.00
_cell.angle_beta   90.00
_cell.angle_gamma   90.00
#
_symmetry.space_group_name_H-M   'P 1'
#
loop_
_entity.id
_entity.type
_entity.pdbx_description
1 polymer ?
#
loop_
_entity_poly.entity_id
_entity_poly.type
_entity_poly.pdbx_seq_one_letter_code
_entity_poly.pdbx_strand_id
1 'polypeptide(L)'
;MEGSMNRDFEFKQLLRAYRSGIINDATFETEMKNLEHGASNGNGAGFTAFGKTYATEREAGIKFLEAVAPAETAGGEAIRMWLSTCKLDCITGGLKMVAERESYHGRAFAQRLTELGGTVPSASAELRESIAYLCDANMSDLEKLHTAATKFPNPDETIRPLFEFAEQLKEDQQTKEMIKLFAQDELSTLKWQNSLCAVLIEMKKNGQLAAAA
;
A
#
# COMPACT_ATOMS: atom_id res chain seq x y z
N MET A 1 1.13 -24.28 -18.40
CA MET A 1 2.27 -23.58 -19.07
C MET A 1 2.83 -22.41 -18.25
N GLU A 2 2.13 -21.93 -17.22
CA GLU A 2 2.57 -20.79 -16.36
C GLU A 2 3.73 -21.11 -15.42
N GLY A 3 3.86 -22.34 -14.92
CA GLY A 3 4.95 -22.72 -14.02
C GLY A 3 6.36 -22.73 -14.65
N SER A 4 6.48 -22.83 -15.96
CA SER A 4 7.77 -22.81 -16.67
C SER A 4 8.34 -21.40 -16.81
N MET A 5 7.49 -20.40 -17.03
CA MET A 5 7.92 -19.01 -17.23
C MET A 5 8.45 -18.36 -15.94
N ASN A 6 7.92 -18.77 -14.79
CA ASN A 6 8.36 -18.28 -13.48
C ASN A 6 9.74 -18.84 -13.10
N ARG A 7 9.98 -20.13 -13.34
CA ARG A 7 11.28 -20.79 -13.09
C ARG A 7 12.42 -20.17 -13.91
N ASP A 8 12.18 -19.87 -15.18
CA ASP A 8 13.17 -19.23 -16.05
C ASP A 8 13.55 -17.83 -15.56
N PHE A 9 12.58 -17.09 -15.00
CA PHE A 9 12.85 -15.79 -14.44
C PHE A 9 13.68 -15.89 -13.15
N GLU A 10 13.30 -16.75 -12.22
CA GLU A 10 14.02 -16.98 -10.96
C GLU A 10 15.45 -17.46 -11.21
N PHE A 11 15.62 -18.39 -12.13
CA PHE A 11 16.94 -18.84 -12.57
C PHE A 11 17.82 -17.69 -13.11
N LYS A 12 17.24 -16.82 -13.95
CA LYS A 12 17.96 -15.66 -14.48
C LYS A 12 18.37 -14.67 -13.42
N GLN A 13 17.53 -14.43 -12.42
CA GLN A 13 17.87 -13.55 -11.30
C GLN A 13 18.97 -14.16 -10.41
N LEU A 14 18.86 -15.44 -10.09
CA LEU A 14 19.85 -16.16 -9.32
C LEU A 14 21.21 -16.17 -10.03
N LEU A 15 21.23 -16.46 -11.35
CA LEU A 15 22.43 -16.42 -12.16
C LEU A 15 23.04 -15.01 -12.25
N ARG A 16 22.21 -13.98 -12.29
CA ARG A 16 22.66 -12.57 -12.29
C ARG A 16 23.30 -12.20 -10.95
N ALA A 17 22.69 -12.57 -9.84
CA ALA A 17 23.23 -12.33 -8.49
C ALA A 17 24.58 -13.05 -8.29
N TYR A 18 24.68 -14.27 -8.76
CA TYR A 18 25.94 -15.05 -8.74
C TYR A 18 27.02 -14.41 -9.59
N ARG A 19 26.73 -14.07 -10.84
CA ARG A 19 27.71 -13.44 -11.76
C ARG A 19 28.18 -12.06 -11.29
N SER A 20 27.36 -11.34 -10.56
CA SER A 20 27.74 -10.03 -9.96
C SER A 20 28.43 -10.16 -8.61
N GLY A 21 28.69 -11.38 -8.13
CA GLY A 21 29.38 -11.62 -6.86
C GLY A 21 28.53 -11.29 -5.62
N ILE A 22 27.23 -11.10 -5.77
CA ILE A 22 26.31 -10.81 -4.66
C ILE A 22 26.11 -12.06 -3.80
N ILE A 23 26.11 -13.26 -4.43
CA ILE A 23 26.01 -14.54 -3.75
C ILE A 23 27.23 -15.42 -4.11
N ASN A 24 27.65 -16.27 -3.18
CA ASN A 24 28.75 -17.22 -3.36
C ASN A 24 28.27 -18.55 -3.94
N ASP A 25 29.22 -19.44 -4.28
CA ASP A 25 28.96 -20.75 -4.87
C ASP A 25 27.99 -21.60 -4.03
N ALA A 26 28.19 -21.65 -2.70
CA ALA A 26 27.36 -22.45 -1.81
C ALA A 26 25.90 -21.97 -1.76
N THR A 27 25.70 -20.65 -1.76
CA THR A 27 24.37 -20.05 -1.83
C THR A 27 23.75 -20.31 -3.19
N PHE A 28 24.50 -20.14 -4.28
CA PHE A 28 24.02 -20.42 -5.63
C PHE A 28 23.58 -21.89 -5.80
N GLU A 29 24.39 -22.84 -5.35
CA GLU A 29 24.05 -24.27 -5.42
C GLU A 29 22.82 -24.61 -4.56
N THR A 30 22.67 -24.00 -3.39
CA THR A 30 21.51 -24.19 -2.53
C THR A 30 20.23 -23.71 -3.20
N GLU A 31 20.25 -22.51 -3.73
CA GLU A 31 19.10 -21.92 -4.40
C GLU A 31 18.78 -22.63 -5.74
N MET A 32 19.79 -23.11 -6.46
CA MET A 32 19.59 -23.95 -7.62
C MET A 32 18.86 -25.25 -7.29
N LYS A 33 19.25 -25.93 -6.20
CA LYS A 33 18.55 -27.12 -5.70
C LYS A 33 17.10 -26.81 -5.32
N ASN A 34 16.85 -25.67 -4.68
CA ASN A 34 15.51 -25.21 -4.35
C ASN A 34 14.65 -25.00 -5.61
N LEU A 35 15.22 -24.40 -6.65
CA LEU A 35 14.58 -24.22 -7.96
C LEU A 35 14.33 -25.56 -8.67
N GLU A 36 15.28 -26.50 -8.63
CA GLU A 36 15.18 -27.81 -9.31
C GLU A 36 14.12 -28.71 -8.63
N HIS A 37 14.06 -28.72 -7.31
CA HIS A 37 13.14 -29.57 -6.58
C HIS A 37 11.74 -28.98 -6.44
N GLY A 38 11.51 -27.78 -7.03
CA GLY A 38 10.25 -27.04 -6.98
C GLY A 38 9.81 -26.95 -5.53
N ALA A 39 10.27 -25.91 -4.83
CA ALA A 39 10.02 -25.78 -3.38
C ALA A 39 8.54 -25.94 -3.01
N SER A 40 8.07 -27.17 -2.96
CA SER A 40 6.86 -27.59 -2.28
C SER A 40 7.25 -28.10 -0.88
N ASN A 41 7.96 -27.29 -0.12
CA ASN A 41 8.11 -27.49 1.32
C ASN A 41 7.08 -26.62 2.05
N GLY A 42 5.83 -26.82 1.73
CA GLY A 42 4.68 -26.41 2.50
C GLY A 42 3.67 -27.53 2.44
N ASN A 43 3.41 -28.18 3.55
CA ASN A 43 2.19 -28.97 3.76
C ASN A 43 1.04 -28.23 3.10
N GLY A 44 0.14 -28.89 2.36
CA GLY A 44 -0.92 -28.35 1.52
C GLY A 44 -1.93 -27.36 2.12
N ALA A 45 -1.50 -26.53 3.05
CA ALA A 45 -2.20 -25.36 3.55
C ALA A 45 -1.63 -24.12 2.83
N GLY A 46 -2.39 -23.55 1.88
CA GLY A 46 -2.01 -22.34 1.16
C GLY A 46 -1.74 -21.15 2.11
N PHE A 47 -1.08 -20.13 1.61
CA PHE A 47 -0.83 -18.89 2.36
C PHE A 47 -2.13 -18.09 2.51
N THR A 48 -2.56 -17.81 3.74
CA THR A 48 -3.83 -17.11 4.00
C THR A 48 -3.57 -15.69 4.47
N ALA A 49 -4.11 -14.70 3.74
CA ALA A 49 -4.05 -13.29 4.10
C ALA A 49 -5.33 -12.56 3.67
N PHE A 50 -5.78 -11.57 4.43
CA PHE A 50 -6.96 -10.75 4.14
C PHE A 50 -8.23 -11.59 3.85
N GLY A 51 -8.38 -12.73 4.56
CA GLY A 51 -9.52 -13.64 4.38
C GLY A 51 -9.50 -14.46 3.07
N LYS A 52 -8.40 -14.46 2.33
CA LYS A 52 -8.20 -15.24 1.09
C LYS A 52 -7.03 -16.20 1.25
N THR A 53 -7.09 -17.32 0.52
CA THR A 53 -6.01 -18.30 0.46
C THR A 53 -5.34 -18.22 -0.92
N TYR A 54 -4.02 -18.14 -0.91
CA TYR A 54 -3.13 -18.07 -2.06
C TYR A 54 -2.30 -19.34 -2.12
N ALA A 55 -1.81 -19.73 -3.29
CA ALA A 55 -0.96 -20.90 -3.43
C ALA A 55 0.40 -20.72 -2.72
N THR A 56 0.94 -19.48 -2.73
CA THR A 56 2.25 -19.16 -2.15
C THR A 56 2.25 -17.78 -1.48
N GLU A 57 3.23 -17.52 -0.60
CA GLU A 57 3.53 -16.20 -0.05
C GLU A 57 3.76 -15.17 -1.15
N ARG A 58 4.53 -15.55 -2.18
CA ARG A 58 4.82 -14.68 -3.32
C ARG A 58 3.56 -14.25 -4.08
N GLU A 59 2.64 -15.18 -4.32
CA GLU A 59 1.35 -14.87 -4.95
C GLU A 59 0.56 -13.86 -4.10
N ALA A 60 0.49 -14.07 -2.79
CA ALA A 60 -0.16 -13.13 -1.87
C ALA A 60 0.49 -11.73 -1.94
N GLY A 61 1.83 -11.66 -1.95
CA GLY A 61 2.58 -10.42 -2.10
C GLY A 61 2.29 -9.70 -3.42
N ILE A 62 2.29 -10.42 -4.54
CA ILE A 62 1.93 -9.86 -5.85
C ILE A 62 0.50 -9.32 -5.84
N LYS A 63 -0.47 -10.09 -5.32
CA LYS A 63 -1.88 -9.65 -5.26
C LYS A 63 -2.09 -8.45 -4.34
N PHE A 64 -1.35 -8.36 -3.25
CA PHE A 64 -1.32 -7.17 -2.42
C PHE A 64 -0.80 -5.95 -3.20
N LEU A 65 0.34 -6.08 -3.87
CA LEU A 65 0.95 -4.98 -4.64
C LEU A 65 0.11 -4.55 -5.84
N GLU A 66 -0.57 -5.50 -6.51
CA GLU A 66 -1.54 -5.21 -7.59
C GLU A 66 -2.73 -4.37 -7.09
N ALA A 67 -3.12 -4.54 -5.84
CA ALA A 67 -4.22 -3.78 -5.24
C ALA A 67 -3.74 -2.40 -4.72
N VAL A 68 -2.61 -2.35 -4.01
CA VAL A 68 -2.19 -1.14 -3.29
C VAL A 68 -1.51 -0.12 -4.21
N ALA A 69 -0.68 -0.53 -5.17
CA ALA A 69 0.04 0.43 -6.02
C ALA A 69 -0.87 1.40 -6.79
N PRO A 70 -1.95 0.96 -7.47
CA PRO A 70 -2.88 1.87 -8.11
C PRO A 70 -3.73 2.65 -7.10
N ALA A 71 -4.01 2.09 -5.90
CA ALA A 71 -4.77 2.77 -4.87
C ALA A 71 -4.02 3.99 -4.33
N GLU A 72 -2.75 3.82 -3.98
CA GLU A 72 -1.86 4.88 -3.52
C GLU A 72 -1.69 5.98 -4.58
N THR A 73 -1.50 5.58 -5.84
CA THR A 73 -1.39 6.54 -6.94
C THR A 73 -2.66 7.38 -7.07
N ALA A 74 -3.84 6.74 -7.08
CA ALA A 74 -5.12 7.43 -7.18
C ALA A 74 -5.42 8.28 -5.94
N GLY A 75 -5.07 7.80 -4.74
CA GLY A 75 -5.19 8.55 -3.48
C GLY A 75 -4.38 9.84 -3.52
N GLY A 76 -3.11 9.75 -3.90
CA GLY A 76 -2.23 10.92 -4.04
C GLY A 76 -2.74 11.95 -5.04
N GLU A 77 -3.28 11.50 -6.19
CA GLU A 77 -3.92 12.37 -7.18
C GLU A 77 -5.17 13.07 -6.60
N ALA A 78 -6.04 12.32 -5.93
CA ALA A 78 -7.26 12.85 -5.33
C ALA A 78 -6.96 13.90 -4.25
N ILE A 79 -5.95 13.67 -3.40
CA ILE A 79 -5.53 14.64 -2.37
C ILE A 79 -4.91 15.89 -3.01
N ARG A 80 -4.17 15.78 -4.12
CA ARG A 80 -3.70 16.97 -4.88
C ARG A 80 -4.86 17.78 -5.46
N MET A 81 -5.90 17.11 -5.96
CA MET A 81 -7.12 17.80 -6.40
C MET A 81 -7.80 18.52 -5.23
N TRP A 82 -7.91 17.89 -4.06
CA TRP A 82 -8.40 18.56 -2.86
C TRP A 82 -7.56 19.79 -2.51
N LEU A 83 -6.24 19.66 -2.48
CA LEU A 83 -5.31 20.77 -2.20
C LEU A 83 -5.55 21.98 -3.11
N SER A 84 -5.90 21.75 -4.39
CA SER A 84 -6.16 22.85 -5.34
C SER A 84 -7.42 23.66 -5.02
N THR A 85 -8.33 23.11 -4.21
CA THR A 85 -9.60 23.73 -3.81
C THR A 85 -9.71 23.98 -2.31
N CYS A 86 -8.70 23.57 -1.53
CA CYS A 86 -8.67 23.67 -0.09
C CYS A 86 -8.71 25.14 0.38
N LYS A 87 -9.59 25.43 1.33
CA LYS A 87 -9.81 26.76 1.90
C LYS A 87 -9.29 26.89 3.33
N LEU A 88 -9.01 25.76 4.00
CA LEU A 88 -8.50 25.72 5.37
C LEU A 88 -6.96 25.66 5.37
N ASP A 89 -6.30 26.80 5.55
CA ASP A 89 -4.83 26.89 5.56
C ASP A 89 -4.19 25.93 6.59
N CYS A 90 -4.85 25.71 7.74
CA CYS A 90 -4.32 24.86 8.80
C CYS A 90 -4.17 23.38 8.43
N ILE A 91 -4.83 22.91 7.37
CA ILE A 91 -4.72 21.51 6.91
C ILE A 91 -3.81 21.36 5.68
N THR A 92 -3.50 22.44 4.96
CA THR A 92 -2.76 22.36 3.70
C THR A 92 -1.40 21.72 3.83
N GLY A 93 -0.68 21.99 4.91
CA GLY A 93 0.63 21.39 5.18
C GLY A 93 0.54 19.87 5.34
N GLY A 94 -0.44 19.39 6.10
CA GLY A 94 -0.69 17.96 6.27
C GLY A 94 -1.11 17.29 4.97
N LEU A 95 -2.05 17.88 4.22
CA LEU A 95 -2.49 17.35 2.93
C LEU A 95 -1.33 17.24 1.91
N LYS A 96 -0.41 18.22 1.88
CA LYS A 96 0.80 18.16 1.04
C LYS A 96 1.66 16.95 1.41
N MET A 97 1.92 16.74 2.70
CA MET A 97 2.71 15.60 3.18
C MET A 97 2.06 14.27 2.84
N VAL A 98 0.73 14.16 3.04
CA VAL A 98 -0.01 12.94 2.70
C VAL A 98 0.04 12.69 1.19
N ALA A 99 -0.24 13.68 0.34
CA ALA A 99 -0.20 13.54 -1.12
C ALA A 99 1.16 13.08 -1.64
N GLU A 100 2.26 13.54 -1.04
CA GLU A 100 3.61 13.11 -1.41
C GLU A 100 3.89 11.66 -0.94
N ARG A 101 3.46 11.28 0.27
CA ARG A 101 3.59 9.90 0.77
C ARG A 101 2.83 8.90 -0.10
N GLU A 102 1.55 9.15 -0.37
CA GLU A 102 0.72 8.32 -1.27
C GLU A 102 1.41 8.12 -2.63
N SER A 103 1.91 9.21 -3.21
CA SER A 103 2.60 9.16 -4.50
C SER A 103 3.92 8.40 -4.45
N TYR A 104 4.63 8.48 -3.33
CA TYR A 104 5.84 7.69 -3.10
C TYR A 104 5.50 6.21 -2.96
N HIS A 105 4.51 5.86 -2.13
CA HIS A 105 4.05 4.49 -1.94
C HIS A 105 3.60 3.87 -3.26
N GLY A 106 2.78 4.59 -4.04
CA GLY A 106 2.32 4.12 -5.35
C GLY A 106 3.49 3.76 -6.27
N ARG A 107 4.52 4.62 -6.38
CA ARG A 107 5.71 4.35 -7.19
C ARG A 107 6.55 3.20 -6.64
N ALA A 108 6.78 3.16 -5.33
CA ALA A 108 7.59 2.12 -4.70
C ALA A 108 6.97 0.74 -4.85
N PHE A 109 5.66 0.63 -4.63
CA PHE A 109 4.92 -0.62 -4.82
C PHE A 109 4.80 -1.03 -6.29
N ALA A 110 4.63 -0.08 -7.20
CA ALA A 110 4.65 -0.35 -8.64
C ALA A 110 6.00 -0.92 -9.11
N GLN A 111 7.10 -0.33 -8.62
CA GLN A 111 8.45 -0.84 -8.88
C GLN A 111 8.60 -2.26 -8.31
N ARG A 112 8.23 -2.47 -7.05
CA ARG A 112 8.34 -3.79 -6.40
C ARG A 112 7.52 -4.85 -7.12
N LEU A 113 6.29 -4.53 -7.53
CA LEU A 113 5.45 -5.42 -8.33
C LEU A 113 6.14 -5.83 -9.64
N THR A 114 6.78 -4.88 -10.32
CA THR A 114 7.55 -5.15 -11.55
C THR A 114 8.75 -6.06 -11.27
N GLU A 115 9.48 -5.86 -10.17
CA GLU A 115 10.59 -6.72 -9.74
C GLU A 115 10.13 -8.16 -9.48
N LEU A 116 8.92 -8.33 -8.99
CA LEU A 116 8.27 -9.63 -8.79
C LEU A 116 7.65 -10.22 -10.08
N GLY A 117 7.79 -9.54 -11.23
CA GLY A 117 7.25 -9.98 -12.52
C GLY A 117 5.76 -9.73 -12.71
N GLY A 118 5.14 -8.94 -11.83
CA GLY A 118 3.76 -8.50 -11.97
C GLY A 118 3.62 -7.27 -12.88
N THR A 119 2.38 -6.90 -13.15
CA THR A 119 2.03 -5.72 -13.96
C THR A 119 1.06 -4.84 -13.16
N VAL A 120 1.36 -3.54 -13.07
CA VAL A 120 0.50 -2.60 -12.34
C VAL A 120 -0.83 -2.43 -13.09
N PRO A 121 -1.95 -2.80 -12.48
CA PRO A 121 -3.26 -2.59 -13.09
C PRO A 121 -3.68 -1.13 -12.99
N SER A 122 -4.67 -0.73 -13.77
CA SER A 122 -5.35 0.54 -13.56
C SER A 122 -6.20 0.50 -12.28
N ALA A 123 -6.34 1.65 -11.61
CA ALA A 123 -7.27 1.79 -10.50
C ALA A 123 -8.70 1.40 -10.93
N SER A 124 -9.39 0.57 -10.12
CA SER A 124 -10.73 0.13 -10.43
C SER A 124 -11.76 1.27 -10.35
N ALA A 125 -12.92 1.08 -10.97
CA ALA A 125 -14.01 2.06 -10.91
C ALA A 125 -14.50 2.23 -9.46
N GLU A 126 -14.62 1.14 -8.71
CA GLU A 126 -15.05 1.13 -7.31
C GLU A 126 -14.08 1.92 -6.42
N LEU A 127 -12.76 1.75 -6.65
CA LEU A 127 -11.76 2.53 -5.94
C LEU A 127 -11.90 4.02 -6.23
N ARG A 128 -12.00 4.41 -7.50
CA ARG A 128 -12.17 5.82 -7.90
C ARG A 128 -13.43 6.42 -7.30
N GLU A 129 -14.53 5.69 -7.30
CA GLU A 129 -15.79 6.10 -6.68
C GLU A 129 -15.64 6.28 -5.16
N SER A 130 -14.94 5.37 -4.50
CA SER A 130 -14.74 5.41 -3.05
C SER A 130 -13.97 6.65 -2.56
N ILE A 131 -13.11 7.23 -3.39
CA ILE A 131 -12.30 8.43 -3.09
C ILE A 131 -12.79 9.70 -3.81
N ALA A 132 -13.84 9.61 -4.63
CA ALA A 132 -14.34 10.73 -5.45
C ALA A 132 -14.73 11.97 -4.62
N TYR A 133 -15.18 11.76 -3.37
CA TYR A 133 -15.52 12.86 -2.45
C TYR A 133 -14.33 13.80 -2.18
N LEU A 134 -13.09 13.32 -2.27
CA LEU A 134 -11.89 14.15 -2.12
C LEU A 134 -11.77 15.18 -3.25
N CYS A 135 -12.27 14.82 -4.44
CA CYS A 135 -12.21 15.64 -5.64
C CYS A 135 -13.42 16.60 -5.79
N ASP A 136 -14.46 16.44 -4.95
CA ASP A 136 -15.67 17.27 -5.05
C ASP A 136 -15.39 18.70 -4.57
N ALA A 137 -15.44 19.67 -5.51
CA ALA A 137 -15.22 21.08 -5.21
C ALA A 137 -16.37 21.73 -4.43
N ASN A 138 -17.56 21.11 -4.39
CA ASN A 138 -18.71 21.61 -3.63
C ASN A 138 -18.72 21.12 -2.19
N MET A 139 -17.91 20.12 -1.86
CA MET A 139 -17.79 19.57 -0.52
C MET A 139 -16.76 20.40 0.27
N SER A 140 -17.13 20.89 1.44
CA SER A 140 -16.20 21.66 2.30
C SER A 140 -15.04 20.77 2.81
N ASP A 141 -13.94 21.41 3.20
CA ASP A 141 -12.77 20.71 3.74
C ASP A 141 -13.12 19.89 5.00
N LEU A 142 -13.97 20.42 5.85
CA LEU A 142 -14.44 19.73 7.06
C LEU A 142 -15.31 18.51 6.71
N GLU A 143 -16.18 18.61 5.71
CA GLU A 143 -16.99 17.47 5.26
C GLU A 143 -16.13 16.36 4.67
N LYS A 144 -15.09 16.69 3.91
CA LYS A 144 -14.11 15.71 3.38
C LYS A 144 -13.38 15.00 4.52
N LEU A 145 -12.87 15.76 5.49
CA LEU A 145 -12.22 15.20 6.69
C LEU A 145 -13.19 14.32 7.49
N HIS A 146 -14.42 14.77 7.69
CA HIS A 146 -15.43 14.00 8.40
C HIS A 146 -15.79 12.69 7.69
N THR A 147 -15.90 12.73 6.35
CA THR A 147 -16.12 11.54 5.54
C THR A 147 -14.98 10.55 5.70
N ALA A 148 -13.72 11.00 5.64
CA ALA A 148 -12.55 10.16 5.85
C ALA A 148 -12.52 9.56 7.27
N ALA A 149 -12.74 10.37 8.31
CA ALA A 149 -12.77 9.92 9.69
C ALA A 149 -13.90 8.91 9.97
N THR A 150 -15.05 9.08 9.32
CA THR A 150 -16.18 8.13 9.44
C THR A 150 -15.89 6.80 8.77
N LYS A 151 -15.14 6.80 7.66
CA LYS A 151 -14.72 5.56 6.99
C LYS A 151 -13.71 4.77 7.81
N PHE A 152 -12.86 5.45 8.57
CA PHE A 152 -11.77 4.86 9.34
C PHE A 152 -11.80 5.32 10.80
N PRO A 153 -12.87 4.98 11.55
CA PRO A 153 -13.08 5.50 12.91
C PRO A 153 -12.04 4.97 13.89
N ASN A 154 -11.44 3.82 13.63
CA ASN A 154 -10.45 3.19 14.48
C ASN A 154 -9.16 2.90 13.66
N PRO A 155 -8.24 3.86 13.56
CA PRO A 155 -7.02 3.72 12.75
C PRO A 155 -6.18 2.49 13.09
N ASP A 156 -6.00 2.17 14.38
CA ASP A 156 -5.19 1.02 14.79
C ASP A 156 -5.80 -0.31 14.33
N GLU A 157 -7.12 -0.47 14.38
CA GLU A 157 -7.80 -1.66 13.86
C GLU A 157 -7.80 -1.71 12.34
N THR A 158 -7.95 -0.57 11.69
CA THR A 158 -7.91 -0.47 10.22
C THR A 158 -6.57 -0.93 9.65
N ILE A 159 -5.47 -0.54 10.29
CA ILE A 159 -4.11 -0.80 9.80
C ILE A 159 -3.53 -2.13 10.30
N ARG A 160 -4.05 -2.68 11.41
CA ARG A 160 -3.58 -3.95 11.97
C ARG A 160 -3.41 -5.09 10.93
N PRO A 161 -4.35 -5.32 9.98
CA PRO A 161 -4.19 -6.39 8.99
C PRO A 161 -2.94 -6.23 8.09
N LEU A 162 -2.47 -5.00 7.85
CA LEU A 162 -1.24 -4.76 7.10
C LEU A 162 -0.01 -5.20 7.87
N PHE A 163 0.06 -4.90 9.17
CA PHE A 163 1.13 -5.38 10.04
C PHE A 163 1.12 -6.91 10.15
N GLU A 164 -0.07 -7.50 10.35
CA GLU A 164 -0.24 -8.96 10.42
C GLU A 164 0.22 -9.63 9.13
N PHE A 165 -0.13 -9.08 7.97
CA PHE A 165 0.32 -9.58 6.69
C PHE A 165 1.84 -9.47 6.53
N ALA A 166 2.44 -8.33 6.86
CA ALA A 166 3.88 -8.17 6.82
C ALA A 166 4.60 -9.19 7.72
N GLU A 167 4.09 -9.45 8.93
CA GLU A 167 4.70 -10.44 9.83
C GLU A 167 4.56 -11.89 9.34
N GLN A 168 3.59 -12.19 8.48
CA GLN A 168 3.45 -13.50 7.86
C GLN A 168 4.48 -13.76 6.76
N LEU A 169 4.97 -12.69 6.10
CA LEU A 169 5.99 -12.83 5.05
C LEU A 169 7.32 -13.30 5.66
N LYS A 170 7.81 -14.44 5.20
CA LYS A 170 9.05 -15.08 5.67
C LYS A 170 10.14 -15.12 4.60
N GLU A 171 9.73 -15.25 3.34
CA GLU A 171 10.63 -15.38 2.20
C GLU A 171 10.97 -14.02 1.59
N ASP A 172 9.97 -13.15 1.39
CA ASP A 172 10.14 -11.82 0.79
C ASP A 172 10.33 -10.73 1.85
N GLN A 173 11.54 -10.62 2.39
CA GLN A 173 11.88 -9.63 3.42
C GLN A 173 11.80 -8.18 2.89
N GLN A 174 12.06 -7.95 1.61
CA GLN A 174 11.96 -6.61 1.02
C GLN A 174 10.51 -6.14 1.01
N THR A 175 9.59 -6.94 0.49
CA THR A 175 8.16 -6.60 0.51
C THR A 175 7.64 -6.46 1.94
N LYS A 176 8.07 -7.34 2.87
CA LYS A 176 7.74 -7.24 4.29
C LYS A 176 8.07 -5.87 4.87
N GLU A 177 9.31 -5.41 4.72
CA GLU A 177 9.75 -4.13 5.30
C GLU A 177 9.05 -2.94 4.61
N MET A 178 8.81 -3.01 3.30
CA MET A 178 8.02 -1.98 2.60
C MET A 178 6.61 -1.87 3.16
N ILE A 179 5.92 -2.99 3.41
CA ILE A 179 4.57 -2.99 3.97
C ILE A 179 4.56 -2.46 5.40
N LYS A 180 5.56 -2.78 6.22
CA LYS A 180 5.67 -2.25 7.59
C LYS A 180 5.78 -0.73 7.62
N LEU A 181 6.67 -0.16 6.79
CA LEU A 181 6.84 1.29 6.70
C LEU A 181 5.57 1.96 6.16
N PHE A 182 4.99 1.41 5.13
CA PHE A 182 3.70 1.84 4.59
C PHE A 182 2.61 1.85 5.67
N ALA A 183 2.44 0.75 6.41
CA ALA A 183 1.44 0.65 7.46
C ALA A 183 1.65 1.70 8.58
N GLN A 184 2.90 2.05 8.91
CA GLN A 184 3.21 3.12 9.86
C GLN A 184 2.80 4.49 9.33
N ASP A 185 3.08 4.76 8.06
CA ASP A 185 2.71 6.02 7.40
C ASP A 185 1.19 6.16 7.33
N GLU A 186 0.48 5.10 6.91
CA GLU A 186 -0.98 5.07 6.87
C GLU A 186 -1.61 5.27 8.25
N LEU A 187 -1.10 4.58 9.27
CA LEU A 187 -1.56 4.75 10.64
C LEU A 187 -1.42 6.22 11.10
N SER A 188 -0.28 6.83 10.77
CA SER A 188 -0.03 8.24 11.13
C SER A 188 -0.97 9.19 10.39
N THR A 189 -1.26 8.92 9.11
CA THR A 189 -2.20 9.69 8.28
C THR A 189 -3.62 9.62 8.85
N LEU A 190 -4.12 8.43 9.14
CA LEU A 190 -5.47 8.23 9.68
C LEU A 190 -5.62 8.87 11.07
N LYS A 191 -4.63 8.72 11.95
CA LYS A 191 -4.64 9.38 13.29
C LYS A 191 -4.63 10.90 13.16
N TRP A 192 -3.83 11.45 12.27
CA TRP A 192 -3.80 12.88 11.97
C TRP A 192 -5.18 13.37 11.48
N GLN A 193 -5.77 12.70 10.49
CA GLN A 193 -7.08 13.05 9.95
C GLN A 193 -8.17 13.05 11.01
N ASN A 194 -8.24 11.99 11.82
CA ASN A 194 -9.26 11.85 12.86
C ASN A 194 -9.12 12.91 13.96
N SER A 195 -7.88 13.16 14.40
CA SER A 195 -7.59 14.18 15.40
C SER A 195 -7.93 15.59 14.90
N LEU A 196 -7.55 15.89 13.67
CA LEU A 196 -7.82 17.19 13.04
C LEU A 196 -9.32 17.40 12.82
N CYS A 197 -10.03 16.37 12.35
CA CYS A 197 -11.47 16.41 12.17
C CYS A 197 -12.18 16.75 13.51
N ALA A 198 -11.80 16.11 14.60
CA ALA A 198 -12.36 16.36 15.91
C ALA A 198 -12.13 17.80 16.39
N VAL A 199 -10.92 18.32 16.21
CA VAL A 199 -10.58 19.72 16.56
C VAL A 199 -11.40 20.70 15.74
N LEU A 200 -11.50 20.51 14.41
CA LEU A 200 -12.24 21.42 13.54
C LEU A 200 -13.75 21.40 13.79
N ILE A 201 -14.32 20.24 14.14
CA ILE A 201 -15.74 20.16 14.57
C ILE A 201 -15.96 20.99 15.83
N GLU A 202 -15.06 20.91 16.81
CA GLU A 202 -15.18 21.68 18.04
C GLU A 202 -15.00 23.18 17.81
N MET A 203 -14.05 23.59 16.96
CA MET A 203 -13.88 24.98 16.55
C MET A 203 -15.14 25.52 15.84
N LYS A 204 -15.77 24.70 15.00
CA LYS A 204 -17.04 25.08 14.31
C LYS A 204 -18.16 25.29 15.30
N LYS A 205 -18.33 24.41 16.30
CA LYS A 205 -19.34 24.55 17.37
C LYS A 205 -19.15 25.83 18.19
N ASN A 206 -17.90 26.23 18.42
CA ASN A 206 -17.53 27.41 19.17
C ASN A 206 -17.52 28.70 18.33
N GLY A 207 -17.91 28.65 17.07
CA GLY A 207 -17.93 29.81 16.16
C GLY A 207 -16.53 30.32 15.78
N GLN A 208 -15.50 29.52 15.97
CA GLN A 208 -14.09 29.84 15.68
C GLN A 208 -13.66 29.48 14.28
N LEU A 209 -14.51 28.76 13.53
CA LEU A 209 -14.28 28.36 12.15
C LEU A 209 -15.21 29.15 11.25
N ALA A 210 -14.68 29.77 10.18
CA ALA A 210 -15.48 30.53 9.22
C ALA A 210 -16.53 29.64 8.54
N ALA A 211 -17.68 30.19 8.19
CA ALA A 211 -18.82 29.45 7.63
C ALA A 211 -18.52 28.76 6.27
N ALA A 212 -17.39 29.08 5.64
CA ALA A 212 -16.96 28.55 4.33
C ALA A 212 -15.93 27.40 4.43
N ALA A 213 -15.66 26.93 5.64
CA ALA A 213 -14.69 25.86 5.90
C ALA A 213 -15.33 24.48 5.94
#